data_5d85794799b0d60559ed526bc52f768f
#
_entry.id   5d85794799b0d60559ed526bc52f768f
#
_cell.length_a   1.000
_cell.length_b   1.000
_cell.length_c   1.000
_cell.angle_alpha   90.00
_cell.angle_beta   90.00
_cell.angle_gamma   90.00
#
_symmetry.space_group_name_H-M   'P 1'
#
loop_
_entity.id
_entity.type
_entity.pdbx_description
1 polymer ?
#
loop_
_entity_poly.entity_id
_entity_poly.type
_entity_poly.pdbx_seq_one_letter_code
_entity_poly.pdbx_strand_id
1 'polypeptide(L)'
;PAAPSPTPAGTAPAGARAGGPPVSAAVREKKLKEAEKAMEDGSKYMKQSFFHRPEPLMAGPFFERAAKAFTAAGEHARSREAWLRSVETNRTLDAQSAAANGLRMAARAAVDGGEHGLAAQLLRECADAWREHGDENHAVEYLMQAAAQLELSGAADEAVTLAVATVAPLATRTDASPLAVDQLRTAVGMALRRARLRDALTAAEALAAVAQRQTLQNSEFKALATITVIQLALHDVVAAEDAYMRHLSEHAGYAAARESEVAEGLLAAYRNRDSDALERAKENRAVTYLERDVVLLVAGLSLSVGGNTKASRAGGGGARDGRLPESAPAPAPAPPPAPVVGGGGGGGDEDDVDAAIQRAMQDAAAGLGGSGDAADLSAALDGVMAGLDGVDAPM
;
A
#
# COMPACT_ATOMS: atom_id res chain seq x y z
N PRO A 1 27.71 -54.87 18.33
CA PRO A 1 27.76 -53.44 18.62
C PRO A 1 27.52 -52.69 17.34
N ALA A 2 26.32 -52.10 17.25
CA ALA A 2 25.89 -51.31 16.12
C ALA A 2 26.29 -49.82 16.40
N ALA A 3 26.85 -49.19 15.36
CA ALA A 3 27.23 -47.76 15.39
C ALA A 3 25.99 -46.86 15.36
N PRO A 4 25.98 -45.71 16.03
CA PRO A 4 24.85 -44.81 16.01
C PRO A 4 24.80 -44.04 14.68
N SER A 5 23.56 -43.90 14.14
CA SER A 5 23.22 -43.10 12.95
C SER A 5 23.45 -41.60 13.18
N PRO A 6 23.89 -40.85 12.15
CA PRO A 6 24.08 -39.42 12.28
C PRO A 6 22.73 -38.66 12.31
N THR A 7 22.62 -37.75 13.24
CA THR A 7 21.53 -36.79 13.40
C THR A 7 21.49 -35.83 12.18
N PRO A 8 20.32 -35.50 11.60
CA PRO A 8 20.24 -34.52 10.52
C PRO A 8 20.50 -33.10 11.07
N ALA A 9 21.44 -32.43 10.43
CA ALA A 9 21.76 -31.03 10.67
C ALA A 9 20.52 -30.14 10.40
N GLY A 10 20.20 -29.29 11.38
CA GLY A 10 19.12 -28.34 11.30
C GLY A 10 19.30 -27.36 10.12
N THR A 11 18.28 -27.27 9.28
CA THR A 11 18.15 -26.28 8.23
C THR A 11 18.05 -24.90 8.88
N ALA A 12 19.08 -24.06 8.65
CA ALA A 12 19.04 -22.65 8.96
C ALA A 12 17.96 -21.92 8.15
N PRO A 13 17.28 -20.89 8.69
CA PRO A 13 16.27 -20.17 7.95
C PRO A 13 16.92 -19.37 6.80
N ALA A 14 16.53 -19.68 5.58
CA ALA A 14 16.87 -18.91 4.38
C ALA A 14 16.11 -17.57 4.41
N GLY A 15 16.81 -16.48 4.70
CA GLY A 15 16.16 -15.15 4.77
C GLY A 15 17.12 -13.97 4.94
N ALA A 16 18.42 -14.15 4.88
CA ALA A 16 19.36 -13.03 4.82
C ALA A 16 19.53 -12.59 3.36
N ARG A 17 18.89 -11.48 2.98
CA ARG A 17 19.23 -10.78 1.72
C ARG A 17 20.72 -10.43 1.78
N ALA A 18 21.44 -10.83 0.73
CA ALA A 18 22.85 -10.56 0.57
C ALA A 18 23.11 -9.05 0.70
N GLY A 19 23.67 -8.63 1.82
CA GLY A 19 24.28 -7.32 1.97
C GLY A 19 25.39 -7.19 0.94
N GLY A 20 25.53 -6.02 0.31
CA GLY A 20 26.64 -5.72 -0.59
C GLY A 20 27.99 -6.07 0.06
N PRO A 21 29.10 -6.06 -0.70
CA PRO A 21 30.39 -6.44 -0.20
C PRO A 21 30.74 -5.67 1.08
N PRO A 22 31.31 -6.33 2.10
CA PRO A 22 31.55 -5.71 3.41
C PRO A 22 32.43 -4.46 3.23
N VAL A 23 31.91 -3.31 3.67
CA VAL A 23 32.65 -2.05 3.65
C VAL A 23 33.92 -2.24 4.47
N SER A 24 35.09 -1.88 3.93
CA SER A 24 36.35 -2.06 4.67
C SER A 24 36.30 -1.31 6.00
N ALA A 25 36.90 -1.89 7.06
CA ALA A 25 36.88 -1.29 8.39
C ALA A 25 37.36 0.16 8.40
N ALA A 26 38.37 0.49 7.61
CA ALA A 26 38.89 1.86 7.46
C ALA A 26 37.88 2.83 6.85
N VAL A 27 37.13 2.38 5.83
CA VAL A 27 36.07 3.20 5.21
C VAL A 27 34.91 3.40 6.17
N ARG A 28 34.50 2.35 6.90
CA ARG A 28 33.48 2.44 7.96
C ARG A 28 33.87 3.45 9.03
N GLU A 29 35.11 3.36 9.56
CA GLU A 29 35.59 4.29 10.59
C GLU A 29 35.59 5.74 10.08
N LYS A 30 36.06 5.96 8.84
CA LYS A 30 36.03 7.29 8.22
C LYS A 30 34.61 7.84 8.13
N LYS A 31 33.65 7.00 7.71
CA LYS A 31 32.24 7.39 7.61
C LYS A 31 31.60 7.67 8.97
N LEU A 32 31.97 6.93 10.01
CA LEU A 32 31.53 7.21 11.39
C LEU A 32 32.02 8.58 11.87
N LYS A 33 33.30 8.88 11.70
CA LYS A 33 33.85 10.20 12.07
C LYS A 33 33.20 11.34 11.32
N GLU A 34 32.94 11.14 10.02
CA GLU A 34 32.21 12.12 9.18
C GLU A 34 30.78 12.34 9.72
N ALA A 35 30.07 11.26 10.05
CA ALA A 35 28.71 11.31 10.56
C ALA A 35 28.64 12.02 11.93
N GLU A 36 29.53 11.68 12.85
CA GLU A 36 29.59 12.27 14.20
C GLU A 36 29.88 13.78 14.13
N LYS A 37 30.83 14.17 13.29
CA LYS A 37 31.11 15.59 13.06
C LYS A 37 29.89 16.33 12.50
N ALA A 38 29.20 15.75 11.51
CA ALA A 38 28.01 16.37 10.94
C ALA A 38 26.86 16.47 11.96
N MET A 39 26.65 15.45 12.81
CA MET A 39 25.68 15.51 13.92
C MET A 39 26.01 16.63 14.91
N GLU A 40 27.28 16.77 15.26
CA GLU A 40 27.73 17.84 16.15
C GLU A 40 27.50 19.23 15.52
N ASP A 41 27.89 19.40 14.27
CA ASP A 41 27.74 20.67 13.54
C ASP A 41 26.23 21.04 13.42
N GLY A 42 25.36 20.12 13.03
CA GLY A 42 23.91 20.35 13.00
C GLY A 42 23.36 20.71 14.39
N SER A 43 23.82 20.02 15.43
CA SER A 43 23.40 20.29 16.81
C SER A 43 23.85 21.67 17.29
N LYS A 44 24.97 22.21 16.81
CA LYS A 44 25.43 23.57 17.14
C LYS A 44 24.45 24.62 16.62
N TYR A 45 23.94 24.45 15.39
CA TYR A 45 22.95 25.36 14.81
C TYR A 45 21.57 25.31 15.49
N MET A 46 21.23 24.18 16.12
CA MET A 46 19.99 24.03 16.88
C MET A 46 20.07 24.52 18.33
N LYS A 47 21.29 24.76 18.87
CA LYS A 47 21.46 25.23 20.25
C LYS A 47 21.02 26.68 20.40
N GLN A 48 20.03 26.88 21.27
CA GLN A 48 19.67 28.20 21.74
C GLN A 48 20.66 28.67 22.82
N SER A 49 21.20 29.88 22.65
CA SER A 49 22.05 30.53 23.67
C SER A 49 21.57 31.97 23.83
N PHE A 50 22.05 32.66 24.88
CA PHE A 50 21.66 34.03 25.14
C PHE A 50 21.93 35.00 23.97
N PHE A 51 22.91 34.65 23.10
CA PHE A 51 23.29 35.45 21.92
C PHE A 51 22.99 34.78 20.57
N HIS A 52 22.48 33.52 20.58
CA HIS A 52 22.25 32.75 19.34
C HIS A 52 20.82 32.19 19.35
N ARG A 53 20.07 32.49 18.29
CA ARG A 53 18.81 31.82 18.00
C ARG A 53 19.08 30.54 17.22
N PRO A 54 18.27 29.49 17.40
CA PRO A 54 18.35 28.30 16.54
C PRO A 54 18.22 28.67 15.07
N GLU A 55 19.03 28.04 14.23
CA GLU A 55 19.04 28.21 12.78
C GLU A 55 18.66 26.87 12.10
N PRO A 56 17.39 26.47 12.09
CA PRO A 56 16.96 25.17 11.56
C PRO A 56 17.33 24.97 10.09
N LEU A 57 17.26 26.05 9.29
CA LEU A 57 17.61 26.00 7.87
C LEU A 57 19.06 25.55 7.65
N MET A 58 19.97 25.96 8.52
CA MET A 58 21.39 25.55 8.45
C MET A 58 21.61 24.17 9.04
N ALA A 59 20.82 23.76 10.06
CA ALA A 59 20.99 22.48 10.76
C ALA A 59 20.55 21.27 9.89
N GLY A 60 19.46 21.38 9.13
CA GLY A 60 18.86 20.30 8.36
C GLY A 60 19.86 19.55 7.47
N PRO A 61 20.61 20.23 6.58
CA PRO A 61 21.59 19.59 5.71
C PRO A 61 22.70 18.82 6.44
N PHE A 62 23.11 19.28 7.63
CA PHE A 62 24.09 18.55 8.45
C PHE A 62 23.52 17.24 8.99
N PHE A 63 22.28 17.25 9.48
CA PHE A 63 21.62 16.02 9.95
C PHE A 63 21.42 15.02 8.82
N GLU A 64 21.01 15.47 7.63
CA GLU A 64 20.90 14.60 6.45
C GLU A 64 22.25 13.99 6.04
N ARG A 65 23.32 14.81 6.05
CA ARG A 65 24.67 14.33 5.77
C ARG A 65 25.11 13.30 6.79
N ALA A 66 24.84 13.53 8.07
CA ALA A 66 25.13 12.59 9.15
C ALA A 66 24.38 11.27 8.92
N ALA A 67 23.08 11.34 8.61
CA ALA A 67 22.25 10.18 8.36
C ALA A 67 22.76 9.32 7.20
N LYS A 68 23.09 9.95 6.06
CA LYS A 68 23.68 9.28 4.88
C LYS A 68 25.02 8.60 5.23
N ALA A 69 25.87 9.27 6.03
CA ALA A 69 27.15 8.72 6.44
C ALA A 69 26.99 7.55 7.41
N PHE A 70 26.02 7.60 8.36
CA PHE A 70 25.70 6.48 9.23
C PHE A 70 25.13 5.29 8.44
N THR A 71 24.27 5.53 7.46
CA THR A 71 23.78 4.45 6.54
C THR A 71 24.96 3.77 5.85
N ALA A 72 25.90 4.56 5.28
CA ALA A 72 27.08 4.03 4.62
C ALA A 72 28.03 3.25 5.56
N ALA A 73 27.99 3.54 6.86
CA ALA A 73 28.72 2.82 7.89
C ALA A 73 27.96 1.57 8.42
N GLY A 74 26.71 1.34 8.01
CA GLY A 74 25.85 0.26 8.52
C GLY A 74 25.27 0.52 9.91
N GLU A 75 25.28 1.78 10.38
CA GLU A 75 24.74 2.19 11.67
C GLU A 75 23.28 2.64 11.54
N HIS A 76 22.38 1.69 11.27
CA HIS A 76 20.99 1.98 10.91
C HIS A 76 20.22 2.75 11.99
N ALA A 77 20.41 2.41 13.27
CA ALA A 77 19.76 3.12 14.39
C ALA A 77 20.20 4.59 14.47
N ARG A 78 21.51 4.86 14.32
CA ARG A 78 22.07 6.22 14.34
C ARG A 78 21.67 7.00 13.08
N SER A 79 21.60 6.33 11.92
CA SER A 79 21.09 6.92 10.68
C SER A 79 19.64 7.38 10.86
N ARG A 80 18.78 6.53 11.42
CA ARG A 80 17.39 6.87 11.73
C ARG A 80 17.29 8.07 12.65
N GLU A 81 18.08 8.10 13.74
CA GLU A 81 18.09 9.24 14.65
C GLU A 81 18.47 10.55 13.95
N ALA A 82 19.49 10.52 13.10
CA ALA A 82 19.91 11.69 12.35
C ALA A 82 18.82 12.17 11.36
N TRP A 83 18.12 11.24 10.68
CA TRP A 83 16.96 11.59 9.85
C TRP A 83 15.84 12.22 10.66
N LEU A 84 15.52 11.69 11.85
CA LEU A 84 14.50 12.27 12.72
C LEU A 84 14.87 13.68 13.21
N ARG A 85 16.16 13.96 13.43
CA ARG A 85 16.62 15.34 13.70
C ARG A 85 16.40 16.27 12.50
N SER A 86 16.61 15.78 11.26
CA SER A 86 16.28 16.55 10.06
C SER A 86 14.76 16.79 9.94
N VAL A 87 13.94 15.79 10.27
CA VAL A 87 12.46 15.96 10.31
C VAL A 87 12.05 17.05 11.30
N GLU A 88 12.62 17.05 12.51
CA GLU A 88 12.34 18.08 13.52
C GLU A 88 12.68 19.48 13.00
N THR A 89 13.82 19.64 12.32
CA THR A 89 14.20 20.93 11.72
C THR A 89 13.27 21.34 10.60
N ASN A 90 12.87 20.43 9.72
CA ASN A 90 11.94 20.72 8.63
C ASN A 90 10.53 21.10 9.14
N ARG A 91 10.06 20.44 10.20
CA ARG A 91 8.78 20.82 10.86
C ARG A 91 8.83 22.22 11.45
N THR A 92 9.95 22.65 12.03
CA THR A 92 10.08 24.03 12.52
C THR A 92 10.09 25.09 11.42
N LEU A 93 10.37 24.69 10.19
CA LEU A 93 10.37 25.52 8.99
C LEU A 93 9.05 25.43 8.20
N ASP A 94 8.07 24.69 8.72
CA ASP A 94 6.80 24.37 8.04
C ASP A 94 6.97 23.68 6.67
N ALA A 95 8.10 23.01 6.48
CA ALA A 95 8.46 22.32 5.25
C ALA A 95 7.94 20.87 5.28
N GLN A 96 6.63 20.66 5.14
CA GLN A 96 5.95 19.37 5.32
C GLN A 96 6.46 18.30 4.35
N SER A 97 6.66 18.61 3.07
CA SER A 97 7.18 17.65 2.09
C SER A 97 8.61 17.20 2.41
N ALA A 98 9.46 18.10 2.91
CA ALA A 98 10.82 17.76 3.35
C ALA A 98 10.79 16.93 4.63
N ALA A 99 9.88 17.22 5.56
CA ALA A 99 9.66 16.42 6.77
C ALA A 99 9.19 15.00 6.40
N ALA A 100 8.23 14.87 5.48
CA ALA A 100 7.75 13.58 4.98
C ALA A 100 8.89 12.76 4.34
N ASN A 101 9.73 13.39 3.51
CA ASN A 101 10.89 12.72 2.93
C ASN A 101 11.90 12.25 4.00
N GLY A 102 12.14 13.07 5.01
CA GLY A 102 12.97 12.68 6.17
C GLY A 102 12.41 11.47 6.92
N LEU A 103 11.09 11.43 7.16
CA LEU A 103 10.39 10.29 7.79
C LEU A 103 10.51 9.02 6.94
N ARG A 104 10.34 9.14 5.62
CA ARG A 104 10.55 8.04 4.67
C ARG A 104 11.96 7.46 4.77
N MET A 105 12.97 8.34 4.85
CA MET A 105 14.36 7.91 4.98
C MET A 105 14.66 7.29 6.35
N ALA A 106 14.06 7.80 7.43
CA ALA A 106 14.14 7.21 8.76
C ALA A 106 13.49 5.81 8.79
N ALA A 107 12.32 5.66 8.14
CA ALA A 107 11.65 4.37 8.00
C ALA A 107 12.51 3.37 7.21
N ARG A 108 13.16 3.82 6.12
CA ARG A 108 14.10 2.98 5.38
C ARG A 108 15.26 2.49 6.24
N ALA A 109 15.84 3.38 7.05
CA ALA A 109 16.89 2.98 7.98
C ALA A 109 16.41 1.96 9.03
N ALA A 110 15.14 2.07 9.49
CA ALA A 110 14.52 1.09 10.38
C ALA A 110 14.34 -0.28 9.68
N VAL A 111 13.89 -0.30 8.41
CA VAL A 111 13.81 -1.53 7.60
C VAL A 111 15.16 -2.19 7.44
N ASP A 112 16.19 -1.41 7.09
CA ASP A 112 17.55 -1.90 6.91
C ASP A 112 18.15 -2.43 8.23
N GLY A 113 17.66 -1.92 9.39
CA GLY A 113 17.95 -2.41 10.73
C GLY A 113 17.08 -3.59 11.21
N GLY A 114 16.11 -4.06 10.41
CA GLY A 114 15.18 -5.13 10.77
C GLY A 114 14.07 -4.71 11.74
N GLU A 115 13.89 -3.42 12.00
CA GLU A 115 12.90 -2.88 12.93
C GLU A 115 11.57 -2.58 12.22
N HIS A 116 10.93 -3.62 11.65
CA HIS A 116 9.74 -3.49 10.79
C HIS A 116 8.55 -2.77 11.46
N GLY A 117 8.29 -3.05 12.74
CA GLY A 117 7.23 -2.38 13.49
C GLY A 117 7.44 -0.87 13.62
N LEU A 118 8.68 -0.44 13.89
CA LEU A 118 9.05 0.98 13.94
C LEU A 118 9.01 1.61 12.54
N ALA A 119 9.45 0.88 11.52
CA ALA A 119 9.35 1.34 10.13
C ALA A 119 7.89 1.64 9.75
N ALA A 120 6.95 0.77 10.15
CA ALA A 120 5.53 0.99 9.90
C ALA A 120 4.99 2.25 10.60
N GLN A 121 5.43 2.53 11.83
CA GLN A 121 5.05 3.76 12.53
C GLN A 121 5.56 5.01 11.80
N LEU A 122 6.83 5.02 11.41
CA LEU A 122 7.44 6.14 10.69
C LEU A 122 6.80 6.37 9.31
N LEU A 123 6.38 5.30 8.63
CA LEU A 123 5.67 5.40 7.36
C LEU A 123 4.25 5.97 7.54
N ARG A 124 3.57 5.68 8.66
CA ARG A 124 2.29 6.33 9.00
C ARG A 124 2.49 7.83 9.24
N GLU A 125 3.49 8.21 10.02
CA GLU A 125 3.82 9.63 10.21
C GLU A 125 4.20 10.33 8.91
N CYS A 126 4.89 9.62 8.00
CA CYS A 126 5.19 10.12 6.65
C CYS A 126 3.91 10.37 5.85
N ALA A 127 2.95 9.45 5.91
CA ALA A 127 1.66 9.61 5.24
C ALA A 127 0.86 10.81 5.81
N ASP A 128 0.89 11.00 7.13
CA ASP A 128 0.23 12.14 7.76
C ASP A 128 0.85 13.48 7.32
N ALA A 129 2.18 13.54 7.22
CA ALA A 129 2.87 14.72 6.70
C ALA A 129 2.53 15.01 5.22
N TRP A 130 2.33 13.98 4.39
CA TRP A 130 1.86 14.16 3.02
C TRP A 130 0.41 14.65 2.94
N ARG A 131 -0.47 14.17 3.85
CA ARG A 131 -1.84 14.71 3.97
C ARG A 131 -1.85 16.18 4.36
N GLU A 132 -1.02 16.58 5.32
CA GLU A 132 -0.86 17.98 5.72
C GLU A 132 -0.35 18.83 4.55
N HIS A 133 0.46 18.25 3.68
CA HIS A 133 0.91 18.90 2.43
C HIS A 133 -0.17 18.91 1.33
N GLY A 134 -1.26 18.15 1.50
CA GLY A 134 -2.36 18.06 0.53
C GLY A 134 -2.21 16.94 -0.50
N ASP A 135 -1.21 16.06 -0.38
CA ASP A 135 -0.97 14.96 -1.31
C ASP A 135 -1.45 13.62 -0.73
N GLU A 136 -2.72 13.32 -0.98
CA GLU A 136 -3.34 12.08 -0.53
C GLU A 136 -2.85 10.85 -1.31
N ASN A 137 -2.35 11.00 -2.54
CA ASN A 137 -1.84 9.87 -3.31
C ASN A 137 -0.54 9.32 -2.71
N HIS A 138 0.38 10.22 -2.33
CA HIS A 138 1.56 9.82 -1.58
C HIS A 138 1.20 9.27 -0.20
N ALA A 139 0.22 9.84 0.49
CA ALA A 139 -0.23 9.32 1.78
C ALA A 139 -0.72 7.87 1.66
N VAL A 140 -1.54 7.55 0.65
CA VAL A 140 -1.99 6.17 0.37
C VAL A 140 -0.79 5.25 0.10
N GLU A 141 0.18 5.68 -0.70
CA GLU A 141 1.38 4.90 -0.99
C GLU A 141 2.14 4.51 0.28
N TYR A 142 2.41 5.49 1.17
CA TYR A 142 3.18 5.22 2.39
C TYR A 142 2.38 4.42 3.42
N LEU A 143 1.05 4.55 3.49
CA LEU A 143 0.22 3.68 4.32
C LEU A 143 0.23 2.23 3.82
N MET A 144 0.22 2.01 2.52
CA MET A 144 0.37 0.66 1.96
C MET A 144 1.76 0.07 2.23
N GLN A 145 2.82 0.89 2.18
CA GLN A 145 4.15 0.47 2.61
C GLN A 145 4.18 0.15 4.12
N ALA A 146 3.50 0.95 4.95
CA ALA A 146 3.37 0.68 6.39
C ALA A 146 2.66 -0.66 6.65
N ALA A 147 1.58 -0.95 5.93
CA ALA A 147 0.89 -2.24 6.02
C ALA A 147 1.81 -3.42 5.66
N ALA A 148 2.64 -3.27 4.61
CA ALA A 148 3.62 -4.29 4.27
C ALA A 148 4.67 -4.50 5.38
N GLN A 149 5.12 -3.44 6.05
CA GLN A 149 6.05 -3.56 7.18
C GLN A 149 5.39 -4.18 8.41
N LEU A 150 4.10 -3.92 8.67
CA LEU A 150 3.33 -4.60 9.72
C LEU A 150 3.22 -6.11 9.45
N GLU A 151 2.98 -6.52 8.20
CA GLU A 151 2.95 -7.94 7.84
C GLU A 151 4.30 -8.62 8.16
N LEU A 152 5.43 -7.96 7.83
CA LEU A 152 6.78 -8.44 8.13
C LEU A 152 7.11 -8.44 9.62
N SER A 153 6.52 -7.55 10.41
CA SER A 153 6.69 -7.52 11.87
C SER A 153 5.89 -8.59 12.61
N GLY A 154 5.03 -9.34 11.90
CA GLY A 154 4.13 -10.34 12.48
C GLY A 154 2.75 -9.79 12.86
N ALA A 155 2.49 -8.49 12.72
CA ALA A 155 1.20 -7.85 13.00
C ALA A 155 0.25 -7.92 11.78
N ALA A 156 0.07 -9.12 11.21
CA ALA A 156 -0.58 -9.31 9.92
C ALA A 156 -2.06 -8.90 9.91
N ASP A 157 -2.79 -9.04 11.02
CA ASP A 157 -4.20 -8.62 11.10
C ASP A 157 -4.33 -7.09 11.12
N GLU A 158 -3.42 -6.39 11.79
CA GLU A 158 -3.33 -4.94 11.74
C GLU A 158 -2.94 -4.46 10.34
N ALA A 159 -2.02 -5.16 9.68
CA ALA A 159 -1.62 -4.87 8.30
C ALA A 159 -2.82 -4.91 7.35
N VAL A 160 -3.67 -5.94 7.41
CA VAL A 160 -4.89 -6.03 6.59
C VAL A 160 -5.85 -4.90 6.91
N THR A 161 -6.07 -4.62 8.20
CA THR A 161 -6.97 -3.53 8.62
C THR A 161 -6.50 -2.19 8.07
N LEU A 162 -5.22 -1.89 8.19
CA LEU A 162 -4.63 -0.66 7.65
C LEU A 162 -4.74 -0.62 6.12
N ALA A 163 -4.36 -1.69 5.42
CA ALA A 163 -4.38 -1.74 3.97
C ALA A 163 -5.79 -1.50 3.43
N VAL A 164 -6.79 -2.23 3.93
CA VAL A 164 -8.18 -2.11 3.45
C VAL A 164 -8.77 -0.73 3.79
N ALA A 165 -8.56 -0.22 5.00
CA ALA A 165 -8.99 1.13 5.38
C ALA A 165 -8.37 2.22 4.50
N THR A 166 -7.13 2.01 4.04
CA THR A 166 -6.41 2.93 3.17
C THR A 166 -6.95 2.93 1.74
N VAL A 167 -7.23 1.75 1.18
CA VAL A 167 -7.59 1.65 -0.24
C VAL A 167 -9.09 1.71 -0.51
N ALA A 168 -9.96 1.36 0.44
CA ALA A 168 -11.41 1.38 0.25
C ALA A 168 -11.96 2.74 -0.22
N PRO A 169 -11.51 3.89 0.30
CA PRO A 169 -11.96 5.20 -0.17
C PRO A 169 -11.62 5.51 -1.63
N LEU A 170 -10.63 4.82 -2.23
CA LEU A 170 -10.26 5.00 -3.64
C LEU A 170 -11.41 4.63 -4.59
N ALA A 171 -12.37 3.81 -4.13
CA ALA A 171 -13.58 3.47 -4.89
C ALA A 171 -14.37 4.70 -5.36
N THR A 172 -14.34 5.80 -4.63
CA THR A 172 -15.10 7.01 -4.95
C THR A 172 -14.23 8.17 -5.43
N ARG A 173 -12.90 8.08 -5.28
CA ARG A 173 -11.98 9.14 -5.70
C ARG A 173 -11.77 9.15 -7.20
N THR A 174 -11.86 10.33 -7.82
CA THR A 174 -11.63 10.54 -9.26
C THR A 174 -10.16 10.80 -9.61
N ASP A 175 -9.38 11.26 -8.63
CA ASP A 175 -7.96 11.63 -8.72
C ASP A 175 -7.01 10.52 -8.21
N ALA A 176 -7.47 9.28 -8.21
CA ALA A 176 -6.66 8.15 -7.77
C ALA A 176 -5.43 7.95 -8.67
N SER A 177 -4.26 7.78 -8.05
CA SER A 177 -2.99 7.51 -8.72
C SER A 177 -3.09 6.31 -9.69
N PRO A 178 -2.32 6.28 -10.78
CA PRO A 178 -2.17 5.09 -11.61
C PRO A 178 -1.75 3.83 -10.83
N LEU A 179 -1.04 4.01 -9.69
CA LEU A 179 -0.64 2.91 -8.81
C LEU A 179 -1.79 2.36 -7.94
N ALA A 180 -2.95 3.02 -7.91
CA ALA A 180 -4.08 2.63 -7.06
C ALA A 180 -4.54 1.19 -7.32
N VAL A 181 -4.55 0.74 -8.58
CA VAL A 181 -4.93 -0.63 -8.95
C VAL A 181 -3.98 -1.67 -8.33
N ASP A 182 -2.68 -1.41 -8.33
CA ASP A 182 -1.70 -2.33 -7.73
C ASP A 182 -1.77 -2.33 -6.20
N GLN A 183 -2.05 -1.18 -5.59
CA GLN A 183 -2.27 -1.05 -4.15
C GLN A 183 -3.52 -1.83 -3.72
N LEU A 184 -4.62 -1.69 -4.45
CA LEU A 184 -5.86 -2.43 -4.22
C LEU A 184 -5.68 -3.94 -4.40
N ARG A 185 -4.98 -4.36 -5.46
CA ARG A 185 -4.64 -5.77 -5.69
C ARG A 185 -3.82 -6.33 -4.53
N THR A 186 -2.86 -5.57 -4.03
CA THR A 186 -2.05 -5.94 -2.86
C THR A 186 -2.91 -6.11 -1.61
N ALA A 187 -3.84 -5.19 -1.34
CA ALA A 187 -4.76 -5.25 -0.20
C ALA A 187 -5.69 -6.47 -0.28
N VAL A 188 -6.24 -6.78 -1.47
CA VAL A 188 -7.03 -8.01 -1.70
C VAL A 188 -6.21 -9.25 -1.34
N GLY A 189 -4.98 -9.36 -1.87
CA GLY A 189 -4.09 -10.49 -1.59
C GLY A 189 -3.77 -10.63 -0.09
N MET A 190 -3.44 -9.52 0.60
CA MET A 190 -3.20 -9.52 2.04
C MET A 190 -4.42 -10.04 2.83
N ALA A 191 -5.62 -9.58 2.49
CA ALA A 191 -6.85 -9.99 3.15
C ALA A 191 -7.17 -11.48 2.89
N LEU A 192 -6.99 -11.96 1.64
CA LEU A 192 -7.20 -13.36 1.28
C LEU A 192 -6.25 -14.31 2.02
N ARG A 193 -4.95 -13.97 2.10
CA ARG A 193 -3.95 -14.77 2.84
C ARG A 193 -4.29 -14.92 4.33
N ARG A 194 -5.04 -13.98 4.89
CA ARG A 194 -5.51 -13.98 6.29
C ARG A 194 -6.95 -14.50 6.45
N ALA A 195 -7.56 -15.01 5.39
CA ALA A 195 -8.95 -15.46 5.34
C ALA A 195 -9.97 -14.38 5.81
N ARG A 196 -9.60 -13.09 5.70
CA ARG A 196 -10.47 -11.95 6.00
C ARG A 196 -11.35 -11.63 4.78
N LEU A 197 -12.27 -12.54 4.45
CA LEU A 197 -13.02 -12.52 3.20
C LEU A 197 -13.86 -11.25 3.00
N ARG A 198 -14.42 -10.68 4.07
CA ARG A 198 -15.22 -9.43 3.97
C ARG A 198 -14.33 -8.23 3.61
N ASP A 199 -13.15 -8.17 4.20
CA ASP A 199 -12.17 -7.12 3.87
C ASP A 199 -11.64 -7.28 2.45
N ALA A 200 -11.40 -8.53 2.03
CA ALA A 200 -11.02 -8.83 0.65
C ALA A 200 -12.11 -8.43 -0.34
N LEU A 201 -13.39 -8.64 0.01
CA LEU A 201 -14.53 -8.21 -0.80
C LEU A 201 -14.56 -6.69 -0.96
N THR A 202 -14.46 -5.94 0.14
CA THR A 202 -14.42 -4.47 0.12
C THR A 202 -13.28 -3.94 -0.76
N ALA A 203 -12.09 -4.53 -0.65
CA ALA A 203 -10.95 -4.13 -1.47
C ALA A 203 -11.13 -4.52 -2.96
N ALA A 204 -11.75 -5.67 -3.26
CA ALA A 204 -12.02 -6.12 -4.62
C ALA A 204 -13.09 -5.26 -5.31
N GLU A 205 -14.13 -4.83 -4.59
CA GLU A 205 -15.13 -3.89 -5.10
C GLU A 205 -14.51 -2.53 -5.43
N ALA A 206 -13.63 -2.02 -4.55
CA ALA A 206 -12.88 -0.81 -4.83
C ALA A 206 -11.93 -0.99 -6.03
N LEU A 207 -11.28 -2.15 -6.17
CA LEU A 207 -10.43 -2.48 -7.30
C LEU A 207 -11.21 -2.44 -8.63
N ALA A 208 -12.39 -3.06 -8.67
CA ALA A 208 -13.26 -3.04 -9.86
C ALA A 208 -13.62 -1.60 -10.26
N ALA A 209 -14.06 -0.78 -9.28
CA ALA A 209 -14.46 0.60 -9.51
C ALA A 209 -13.28 1.48 -9.99
N VAL A 210 -12.08 1.34 -9.44
CA VAL A 210 -10.89 2.09 -9.87
C VAL A 210 -10.44 1.62 -11.25
N ALA A 211 -10.37 0.31 -11.49
CA ALA A 211 -9.94 -0.27 -12.76
C ALA A 211 -10.88 0.15 -13.92
N GLN A 212 -12.19 0.20 -13.66
CA GLN A 212 -13.18 0.69 -14.62
C GLN A 212 -12.95 2.16 -14.98
N ARG A 213 -12.76 3.04 -13.98
CA ARG A 213 -12.47 4.46 -14.22
C ARG A 213 -11.17 4.70 -14.97
N GLN A 214 -10.15 3.90 -14.68
CA GLN A 214 -8.84 3.97 -15.36
C GLN A 214 -8.83 3.20 -16.69
N THR A 215 -9.98 2.65 -17.13
CA THR A 215 -10.13 1.87 -18.38
C THR A 215 -9.18 0.67 -18.47
N LEU A 216 -8.81 0.09 -17.34
CA LEU A 216 -7.93 -1.08 -17.23
C LEU A 216 -8.75 -2.38 -17.25
N GLN A 217 -9.33 -2.69 -18.40
CA GLN A 217 -10.31 -3.78 -18.62
C GLN A 217 -9.85 -5.14 -18.06
N ASN A 218 -8.60 -5.50 -18.26
CA ASN A 218 -8.07 -6.77 -17.73
C ASN A 218 -8.10 -6.82 -16.18
N SER A 219 -7.73 -5.74 -15.51
CA SER A 219 -7.78 -5.64 -14.05
C SER A 219 -9.20 -5.58 -13.52
N GLU A 220 -10.09 -4.89 -14.24
CA GLU A 220 -11.52 -4.81 -13.97
C GLU A 220 -12.15 -6.20 -13.99
N PHE A 221 -11.99 -6.95 -15.08
CA PHE A 221 -12.61 -8.27 -15.24
C PHE A 221 -12.11 -9.29 -14.24
N LYS A 222 -10.82 -9.25 -13.90
CA LYS A 222 -10.27 -10.05 -12.80
C LYS A 222 -10.89 -9.70 -11.45
N ALA A 223 -11.09 -8.41 -11.17
CA ALA A 223 -11.72 -7.97 -9.94
C ALA A 223 -13.18 -8.42 -9.85
N LEU A 224 -13.95 -8.33 -10.94
CA LEU A 224 -15.35 -8.78 -11.01
C LEU A 224 -15.47 -10.28 -10.73
N ALA A 225 -14.62 -11.11 -11.34
CA ALA A 225 -14.57 -12.54 -11.04
C ALA A 225 -14.16 -12.81 -9.60
N THR A 226 -13.19 -12.05 -9.06
CA THR A 226 -12.73 -12.16 -7.68
C THR A 226 -13.86 -11.88 -6.68
N ILE A 227 -14.71 -10.87 -6.93
CA ILE A 227 -15.89 -10.56 -6.11
C ILE A 227 -16.82 -11.78 -6.03
N THR A 228 -17.15 -12.38 -7.17
CA THR A 228 -18.00 -13.57 -7.23
C THR A 228 -17.37 -14.74 -6.47
N VAL A 229 -16.07 -15.00 -6.64
CA VAL A 229 -15.35 -16.07 -5.95
C VAL A 229 -15.36 -15.85 -4.43
N ILE A 230 -15.12 -14.62 -3.96
CA ILE A 230 -15.14 -14.31 -2.52
C ILE A 230 -16.53 -14.52 -1.93
N GLN A 231 -17.59 -14.11 -2.62
CA GLN A 231 -18.97 -14.33 -2.16
C GLN A 231 -19.33 -15.83 -2.08
N LEU A 232 -18.86 -16.64 -3.03
CA LEU A 232 -19.00 -18.10 -2.96
C LEU A 232 -18.22 -18.68 -1.76
N ALA A 233 -17.03 -18.17 -1.48
CA ALA A 233 -16.24 -18.57 -0.31
C ALA A 233 -16.89 -18.15 1.02
N LEU A 234 -17.66 -17.06 1.03
CA LEU A 234 -18.52 -16.65 2.14
C LEU A 234 -19.79 -17.49 2.26
N HIS A 235 -20.00 -18.47 1.37
CA HIS A 235 -21.22 -19.28 1.23
C HIS A 235 -22.50 -18.47 0.92
N ASP A 236 -22.35 -17.26 0.37
CA ASP A 236 -23.45 -16.41 -0.05
C ASP A 236 -23.67 -16.54 -1.58
N VAL A 237 -24.31 -17.64 -1.97
CA VAL A 237 -24.57 -17.94 -3.39
C VAL A 237 -25.51 -16.91 -4.00
N VAL A 238 -26.46 -16.37 -3.23
CA VAL A 238 -27.42 -15.37 -3.71
C VAL A 238 -26.69 -14.06 -4.04
N ALA A 239 -25.86 -13.56 -3.12
CA ALA A 239 -25.07 -12.35 -3.39
C ALA A 239 -24.10 -12.55 -4.55
N ALA A 240 -23.52 -13.77 -4.67
CA ALA A 240 -22.63 -14.08 -5.81
C ALA A 240 -23.35 -14.05 -7.14
N GLU A 241 -24.58 -14.59 -7.21
CA GLU A 241 -25.43 -14.57 -8.43
C GLU A 241 -25.87 -13.15 -8.76
N ASP A 242 -26.35 -12.40 -7.79
CA ASP A 242 -26.75 -11.00 -7.97
C ASP A 242 -25.59 -10.12 -8.45
N ALA A 243 -24.39 -10.30 -7.88
CA ALA A 243 -23.20 -9.59 -8.32
C ALA A 243 -22.82 -9.96 -9.75
N TYR A 244 -22.80 -11.25 -10.08
CA TYR A 244 -22.47 -11.73 -11.42
C TYR A 244 -23.43 -11.18 -12.47
N MET A 245 -24.75 -11.24 -12.24
CA MET A 245 -25.76 -10.71 -13.15
C MET A 245 -25.64 -9.20 -13.35
N ARG A 246 -25.37 -8.47 -12.28
CA ARG A 246 -25.08 -7.03 -12.34
C ARG A 246 -23.83 -6.75 -13.18
N HIS A 247 -22.73 -7.50 -12.96
CA HIS A 247 -21.50 -7.35 -13.73
C HIS A 247 -21.72 -7.59 -15.22
N LEU A 248 -22.54 -8.58 -15.60
CA LEU A 248 -22.90 -8.83 -17.00
C LEU A 248 -23.66 -7.66 -17.64
N SER A 249 -24.49 -6.96 -16.87
CA SER A 249 -25.28 -5.83 -17.36
C SER A 249 -24.53 -4.50 -17.40
N GLU A 250 -23.62 -4.28 -16.46
CA GLU A 250 -22.96 -2.98 -16.25
C GLU A 250 -21.58 -2.88 -16.93
N HIS A 251 -20.91 -4.02 -17.19
CA HIS A 251 -19.53 -4.03 -17.71
C HIS A 251 -19.49 -4.62 -19.13
N ALA A 252 -19.35 -3.72 -20.12
CA ALA A 252 -19.30 -4.11 -21.51
C ALA A 252 -18.14 -5.06 -21.82
N GLY A 253 -18.44 -6.20 -22.45
CA GLY A 253 -17.45 -7.22 -22.82
C GLY A 253 -17.14 -8.24 -21.73
N TYR A 254 -17.60 -8.06 -20.49
CA TYR A 254 -17.36 -9.02 -19.42
C TYR A 254 -17.94 -10.40 -19.73
N ALA A 255 -19.13 -10.47 -20.35
CA ALA A 255 -19.77 -11.73 -20.76
C ALA A 255 -18.90 -12.60 -21.69
N ALA A 256 -18.03 -11.99 -22.50
CA ALA A 256 -17.12 -12.70 -23.41
C ALA A 256 -15.72 -12.93 -22.81
N ALA A 257 -15.48 -12.49 -21.58
CA ALA A 257 -14.20 -12.59 -20.92
C ALA A 257 -13.98 -13.99 -20.30
N ARG A 258 -12.74 -14.42 -20.23
CA ARG A 258 -12.34 -15.68 -19.56
C ARG A 258 -12.66 -15.68 -18.06
N GLU A 259 -12.57 -14.52 -17.46
CA GLU A 259 -12.89 -14.29 -16.06
C GLU A 259 -14.37 -14.51 -15.76
N SER A 260 -15.25 -14.14 -16.70
CA SER A 260 -16.68 -14.41 -16.62
C SER A 260 -16.99 -15.92 -16.72
N GLU A 261 -16.29 -16.65 -17.59
CA GLU A 261 -16.41 -18.11 -17.70
C GLU A 261 -16.09 -18.82 -16.39
N VAL A 262 -15.05 -18.37 -15.67
CA VAL A 262 -14.70 -18.89 -14.33
C VAL A 262 -15.84 -18.65 -13.35
N ALA A 263 -16.34 -17.42 -13.27
CA ALA A 263 -17.41 -17.05 -12.36
C ALA A 263 -18.69 -17.85 -12.64
N GLU A 264 -19.07 -17.98 -13.91
CA GLU A 264 -20.26 -18.74 -14.34
C GLU A 264 -20.14 -20.23 -13.98
N GLY A 265 -19.00 -20.85 -14.28
CA GLY A 265 -18.77 -22.25 -13.99
C GLY A 265 -18.84 -22.58 -12.50
N LEU A 266 -18.24 -21.74 -11.66
CA LEU A 266 -18.30 -21.88 -10.21
C LEU A 266 -19.72 -21.66 -9.67
N LEU A 267 -20.42 -20.61 -10.14
CA LEU A 267 -21.81 -20.32 -9.76
C LEU A 267 -22.75 -21.46 -10.13
N ALA A 268 -22.64 -22.00 -11.34
CA ALA A 268 -23.46 -23.12 -11.81
C ALA A 268 -23.29 -24.36 -10.90
N ALA A 269 -22.03 -24.67 -10.51
CA ALA A 269 -21.74 -25.78 -9.60
C ALA A 269 -22.37 -25.55 -8.21
N TYR A 270 -22.27 -24.34 -7.64
CA TYR A 270 -22.88 -24.03 -6.34
C TYR A 270 -24.39 -24.05 -6.38
N ARG A 271 -25.01 -23.48 -7.42
CA ARG A 271 -26.47 -23.47 -7.61
C ARG A 271 -27.04 -24.88 -7.72
N ASN A 272 -26.37 -25.76 -8.46
CA ASN A 272 -26.80 -27.13 -8.68
C ASN A 272 -26.37 -28.09 -7.56
N ARG A 273 -25.50 -27.61 -6.61
CA ARG A 273 -24.86 -28.42 -5.57
C ARG A 273 -24.14 -29.63 -6.15
N ASP A 274 -23.51 -29.43 -7.31
CA ASP A 274 -22.79 -30.47 -8.04
C ASP A 274 -21.28 -30.37 -7.72
N SER A 275 -20.80 -31.34 -6.93
CA SER A 275 -19.38 -31.40 -6.53
C SER A 275 -18.47 -31.73 -7.70
N ASP A 276 -18.92 -32.54 -8.65
CA ASP A 276 -18.09 -32.90 -9.79
C ASP A 276 -17.98 -31.71 -10.78
N ALA A 277 -19.08 -30.94 -10.93
CA ALA A 277 -19.05 -29.69 -11.67
C ALA A 277 -18.11 -28.66 -11.00
N LEU A 278 -18.09 -28.58 -9.67
CA LEU A 278 -17.20 -27.68 -8.94
C LEU A 278 -15.74 -28.04 -9.19
N GLU A 279 -15.37 -29.32 -9.09
CA GLU A 279 -13.99 -29.73 -9.37
C GLU A 279 -13.60 -29.44 -10.83
N ARG A 280 -14.46 -29.71 -11.80
CA ARG A 280 -14.21 -29.32 -13.20
C ARG A 280 -14.05 -27.81 -13.38
N ALA A 281 -14.86 -26.99 -12.67
CA ALA A 281 -14.75 -25.54 -12.73
C ALA A 281 -13.43 -25.01 -12.13
N LYS A 282 -12.92 -25.62 -11.05
CA LYS A 282 -11.61 -25.31 -10.47
C LYS A 282 -10.44 -25.65 -11.41
N GLU A 283 -10.56 -26.73 -12.18
CA GLU A 283 -9.56 -27.18 -13.14
C GLU A 283 -9.58 -26.40 -14.46
N ASN A 284 -10.56 -25.52 -14.65
CA ASN A 284 -10.62 -24.69 -15.85
C ASN A 284 -9.35 -23.85 -16.00
N ARG A 285 -8.74 -23.93 -17.19
CA ARG A 285 -7.52 -23.16 -17.50
C ARG A 285 -7.70 -21.65 -17.26
N ALA A 286 -8.89 -21.12 -17.42
CA ALA A 286 -9.17 -19.71 -17.18
C ALA A 286 -8.87 -19.27 -15.73
N VAL A 287 -8.96 -20.17 -14.73
CA VAL A 287 -8.62 -19.89 -13.34
C VAL A 287 -7.16 -19.44 -13.19
N THR A 288 -6.24 -19.96 -13.99
CA THR A 288 -4.81 -19.62 -13.92
C THR A 288 -4.50 -18.16 -14.32
N TYR A 289 -5.43 -17.46 -14.93
CA TYR A 289 -5.30 -16.04 -15.29
C TYR A 289 -5.70 -15.09 -14.15
N LEU A 290 -6.35 -15.60 -13.09
CA LEU A 290 -6.66 -14.84 -11.89
C LEU A 290 -5.39 -14.58 -11.06
N GLU A 291 -5.50 -13.66 -10.08
CA GLU A 291 -4.41 -13.42 -9.14
C GLU A 291 -4.14 -14.67 -8.28
N ARG A 292 -2.87 -14.89 -7.93
CA ARG A 292 -2.42 -16.09 -7.23
C ARG A 292 -3.25 -16.41 -5.98
N ASP A 293 -3.52 -15.41 -5.14
CA ASP A 293 -4.26 -15.60 -3.89
C ASP A 293 -5.73 -15.97 -4.16
N VAL A 294 -6.31 -15.48 -5.29
CA VAL A 294 -7.65 -15.88 -5.76
C VAL A 294 -7.64 -17.31 -6.28
N VAL A 295 -6.62 -17.73 -7.02
CA VAL A 295 -6.47 -19.13 -7.47
C VAL A 295 -6.45 -20.07 -6.27
N LEU A 296 -5.72 -19.72 -5.21
CA LEU A 296 -5.69 -20.51 -3.96
C LEU A 296 -7.06 -20.53 -3.28
N LEU A 297 -7.80 -19.42 -3.30
CA LEU A 297 -9.16 -19.37 -2.78
C LEU A 297 -10.09 -20.29 -3.58
N VAL A 298 -10.05 -20.25 -4.93
CA VAL A 298 -10.83 -21.12 -5.81
C VAL A 298 -10.54 -22.59 -5.51
N ALA A 299 -9.27 -22.97 -5.35
CA ALA A 299 -8.88 -24.35 -5.00
C ALA A 299 -9.47 -24.79 -3.65
N GLY A 300 -9.63 -23.87 -2.70
CA GLY A 300 -10.21 -24.12 -1.38
C GLY A 300 -11.74 -24.15 -1.33
N LEU A 301 -12.44 -23.76 -2.40
CA LEU A 301 -13.91 -23.76 -2.42
C LEU A 301 -14.47 -25.17 -2.19
N SER A 302 -15.53 -25.29 -1.41
CA SER A 302 -16.22 -26.53 -1.18
C SER A 302 -17.73 -26.30 -1.05
N LEU A 303 -18.51 -27.21 -1.57
CA LEU A 303 -19.96 -27.20 -1.29
C LEU A 303 -20.12 -27.65 0.16
N SER A 304 -20.69 -26.79 1.02
CA SER A 304 -21.09 -27.22 2.35
C SER A 304 -22.13 -28.34 2.17
N VAL A 305 -21.73 -29.57 2.40
CA VAL A 305 -22.67 -30.65 2.60
C VAL A 305 -23.51 -30.21 3.81
N GLY A 306 -24.78 -29.86 3.58
CA GLY A 306 -25.69 -29.46 4.65
C GLY A 306 -25.67 -30.52 5.75
N GLY A 307 -24.81 -30.27 6.72
CA GLY A 307 -24.72 -31.06 7.90
C GLY A 307 -26.04 -30.92 8.64
N ASN A 308 -26.94 -31.85 8.38
CA ASN A 308 -28.03 -32.16 9.25
C ASN A 308 -27.39 -32.69 10.55
N THR A 309 -26.81 -31.79 11.34
CA THR A 309 -26.50 -32.11 12.72
C THR A 309 -27.85 -32.34 13.40
N LYS A 310 -28.26 -33.62 13.41
CA LYS A 310 -29.21 -34.12 14.41
C LYS A 310 -28.70 -33.63 15.75
N ALA A 311 -29.23 -32.48 16.17
CA ALA A 311 -29.09 -32.06 17.54
C ALA A 311 -29.62 -33.21 18.38
N SER A 312 -28.72 -33.92 19.05
CA SER A 312 -29.04 -34.87 20.12
C SER A 312 -29.90 -34.15 21.10
N ARG A 313 -31.19 -34.49 21.03
CA ARG A 313 -32.22 -34.08 21.96
C ARG A 313 -32.01 -34.89 23.25
N ALA A 314 -31.13 -34.37 24.12
CA ALA A 314 -31.09 -34.79 25.51
C ALA A 314 -32.03 -33.83 26.27
N GLY A 315 -33.05 -34.44 26.91
CA GLY A 315 -34.16 -33.76 27.50
C GLY A 315 -33.85 -32.96 28.76
N GLY A 316 -34.75 -32.07 29.11
CA GLY A 316 -34.79 -31.36 30.38
C GLY A 316 -35.83 -30.25 30.31
N GLY A 317 -37.06 -30.53 30.80
CA GLY A 317 -38.17 -29.61 30.82
C GLY A 317 -38.00 -28.42 31.75
N GLY A 318 -38.75 -27.35 31.50
CA GLY A 318 -38.87 -26.19 32.37
C GLY A 318 -39.68 -25.10 31.69
N ALA A 319 -40.99 -25.09 31.93
CA ALA A 319 -41.90 -24.01 31.57
C ALA A 319 -41.57 -22.74 32.37
N ARG A 320 -41.69 -21.57 31.74
CA ARG A 320 -42.47 -20.41 32.23
C ARG A 320 -42.10 -19.11 31.53
N ASP A 321 -43.15 -18.52 31.09
CA ASP A 321 -43.59 -17.12 31.13
C ASP A 321 -43.04 -16.14 30.10
N GLY A 322 -44.02 -15.74 29.29
CA GLY A 322 -43.98 -14.67 28.33
C GLY A 322 -43.85 -13.29 28.97
N ARG A 323 -43.04 -12.47 28.30
CA ARG A 323 -43.26 -11.02 28.20
C ARG A 323 -42.46 -10.50 27.01
N LEU A 324 -43.16 -9.94 26.04
CA LEU A 324 -42.59 -9.13 24.99
C LEU A 324 -42.13 -7.80 25.57
N PRO A 325 -40.94 -7.30 25.27
CA PRO A 325 -40.62 -5.87 25.46
C PRO A 325 -41.07 -5.07 24.26
N GLU A 326 -41.71 -3.99 24.57
CA GLU A 326 -42.28 -2.88 23.86
C GLU A 326 -41.26 -2.20 22.93
N SER A 327 -41.72 -1.86 21.75
CA SER A 327 -40.98 -1.14 20.70
C SER A 327 -40.53 0.25 21.13
N ALA A 328 -39.23 0.56 20.98
CA ALA A 328 -38.68 1.89 21.07
C ALA A 328 -38.91 2.69 19.76
N PRO A 329 -39.17 4.01 19.84
CA PRO A 329 -39.50 4.84 18.69
C PRO A 329 -38.29 5.16 17.84
N ALA A 330 -38.52 5.29 16.51
CA ALA A 330 -37.54 5.65 15.49
C ALA A 330 -36.97 7.06 15.68
N PRO A 331 -35.68 7.30 15.37
CA PRO A 331 -35.10 8.64 15.38
C PRO A 331 -35.57 9.47 14.18
N ALA A 332 -35.74 10.78 14.42
CA ALA A 332 -36.20 11.78 13.47
C ALA A 332 -35.16 12.06 12.36
N PRO A 333 -35.59 12.49 11.16
CA PRO A 333 -34.70 12.78 10.03
C PRO A 333 -33.91 14.08 10.23
N ALA A 334 -32.66 14.08 9.77
CA ALA A 334 -31.75 15.21 9.79
C ALA A 334 -32.16 16.32 8.77
N PRO A 335 -31.87 17.60 9.06
CA PRO A 335 -32.21 18.72 8.19
C PRO A 335 -31.30 18.80 6.96
N PRO A 336 -31.76 19.41 5.86
CA PRO A 336 -30.98 19.54 4.61
C PRO A 336 -29.87 20.59 4.72
N PRO A 337 -28.78 20.45 3.94
CA PRO A 337 -27.66 21.37 3.94
C PRO A 337 -28.00 22.68 3.21
N ALA A 338 -27.42 23.79 3.72
CA ALA A 338 -27.57 25.14 3.19
C ALA A 338 -26.80 25.34 1.85
N PRO A 339 -27.22 26.28 1.00
CA PRO A 339 -26.61 26.51 -0.31
C PRO A 339 -25.26 27.25 -0.20
N VAL A 340 -24.27 26.73 -0.97
CA VAL A 340 -22.96 27.38 -1.10
C VAL A 340 -23.03 28.46 -2.16
N VAL A 341 -22.67 29.70 -1.75
CA VAL A 341 -22.52 30.85 -2.63
C VAL A 341 -21.17 30.76 -3.36
N GLY A 342 -21.22 30.86 -4.69
CA GLY A 342 -20.04 30.89 -5.53
C GLY A 342 -19.33 32.22 -5.48
N GLY A 343 -17.99 32.22 -5.48
CA GLY A 343 -17.14 33.36 -5.70
C GLY A 343 -16.03 32.99 -6.68
N GLY A 344 -16.05 33.57 -7.87
CA GLY A 344 -15.06 33.37 -8.89
C GLY A 344 -13.86 34.30 -8.77
N GLY A 345 -12.79 33.96 -9.44
CA GLY A 345 -11.78 34.96 -9.83
C GLY A 345 -10.34 34.42 -9.89
N GLY A 346 -9.77 34.31 -11.10
CA GLY A 346 -8.40 34.67 -11.40
C GLY A 346 -7.37 33.54 -11.33
N GLY A 347 -7.22 32.81 -12.43
CA GLY A 347 -6.05 31.97 -12.69
C GLY A 347 -5.19 32.59 -13.79
N GLY A 348 -3.91 32.37 -13.76
CA GLY A 348 -2.94 32.67 -14.79
C GLY A 348 -1.58 32.06 -14.43
N ASP A 349 -1.03 31.26 -15.32
CA ASP A 349 0.39 31.02 -15.58
C ASP A 349 1.17 29.94 -14.82
N GLU A 350 0.56 28.99 -14.11
CA GLU A 350 1.31 27.81 -13.63
C GLU A 350 1.21 26.60 -14.55
N ASP A 351 0.24 26.53 -15.46
CA ASP A 351 0.01 25.37 -16.34
C ASP A 351 1.06 25.21 -17.49
N ASP A 352 1.81 26.28 -17.82
CA ASP A 352 2.79 26.25 -18.93
C ASP A 352 4.14 25.61 -18.53
N VAL A 353 4.50 25.64 -17.25
CA VAL A 353 5.78 25.08 -16.77
C VAL A 353 5.74 23.56 -16.69
N ASP A 354 4.63 22.99 -16.18
CA ASP A 354 4.44 21.53 -16.09
C ASP A 354 4.34 20.88 -17.48
N ALA A 355 3.73 21.56 -18.45
CA ALA A 355 3.67 21.09 -19.83
C ALA A 355 5.03 21.09 -20.51
N ALA A 356 5.93 22.03 -20.18
CA ALA A 356 7.29 22.08 -20.69
C ALA A 356 8.16 20.96 -20.10
N ILE A 357 8.02 20.68 -18.80
CA ILE A 357 8.73 19.58 -18.12
C ILE A 357 8.30 18.21 -18.66
N GLN A 358 7.00 18.00 -18.89
CA GLN A 358 6.50 16.75 -19.48
C GLN A 358 6.98 16.52 -20.93
N ARG A 359 7.08 17.57 -21.74
CA ARG A 359 7.64 17.45 -23.09
C ARG A 359 9.12 17.10 -23.06
N ALA A 360 9.91 17.73 -22.19
CA ALA A 360 11.33 17.43 -22.02
C ALA A 360 11.57 15.98 -21.56
N MET A 361 10.70 15.43 -20.69
CA MET A 361 10.77 14.03 -20.25
C MET A 361 10.37 13.05 -21.36
N GLN A 362 9.41 13.38 -22.21
CA GLN A 362 9.03 12.55 -23.37
C GLN A 362 10.10 12.52 -24.45
N ASP A 363 10.75 13.64 -24.72
CA ASP A 363 11.84 13.73 -25.71
C ASP A 363 13.09 12.97 -25.22
N ALA A 364 13.39 13.00 -23.91
CA ALA A 364 14.45 12.21 -23.32
C ALA A 364 14.16 10.69 -23.38
N ALA A 365 12.91 10.27 -23.21
CA ALA A 365 12.49 8.87 -23.31
C ALA A 365 12.49 8.35 -24.75
N ALA A 366 12.23 9.20 -25.74
CA ALA A 366 12.26 8.83 -27.16
C ALA A 366 13.68 8.70 -27.72
N GLY A 367 14.69 9.32 -27.10
CA GLY A 367 16.11 9.24 -27.48
C GLY A 367 16.85 8.00 -26.98
N LEU A 368 16.28 7.20 -26.08
CA LEU A 368 16.94 6.07 -25.41
C LEU A 368 16.67 4.69 -26.05
N GLY A 369 16.57 4.64 -27.35
CA GLY A 369 16.56 3.40 -28.14
C GLY A 369 17.97 2.94 -28.51
N GLY A 370 18.84 2.63 -27.54
CA GLY A 370 20.17 2.07 -27.80
C GLY A 370 21.08 2.17 -26.58
N SER A 371 21.63 1.05 -26.16
CA SER A 371 22.58 0.83 -25.07
C SER A 371 23.57 1.97 -24.84
N GLY A 372 23.47 2.72 -23.75
CA GLY A 372 24.40 3.77 -23.34
C GLY A 372 24.53 3.84 -21.82
N ASP A 373 25.76 4.01 -21.34
CA ASP A 373 26.19 3.95 -19.93
C ASP A 373 25.59 5.07 -19.06
N ALA A 374 25.47 4.80 -17.75
CA ALA A 374 24.95 5.72 -16.72
C ALA A 374 25.71 7.06 -16.61
N ALA A 375 26.85 7.20 -17.23
CA ALA A 375 27.62 8.43 -17.28
C ALA A 375 27.00 9.50 -18.23
N ASP A 376 26.28 9.08 -19.25
CA ASP A 376 25.63 9.99 -20.20
C ASP A 376 24.35 10.64 -19.62
N LEU A 377 23.70 9.97 -18.69
CA LEU A 377 22.52 10.52 -17.99
C LEU A 377 22.89 11.64 -17.02
N SER A 378 24.06 11.57 -16.39
CA SER A 378 24.54 12.63 -15.49
C SER A 378 24.89 13.92 -16.25
N ALA A 379 25.49 13.80 -17.43
CA ALA A 379 25.85 14.95 -18.26
C ALA A 379 24.61 15.64 -18.88
N ALA A 380 23.57 14.89 -19.19
CA ALA A 380 22.32 15.44 -19.71
C ALA A 380 21.52 16.20 -18.61
N LEU A 381 21.53 15.71 -17.36
CA LEU A 381 20.89 16.38 -16.21
C LEU A 381 21.61 17.66 -15.80
N ASP A 382 22.94 17.70 -15.86
CA ASP A 382 23.73 18.90 -15.58
C ASP A 382 23.50 19.99 -16.63
N GLY A 383 23.25 19.62 -17.88
CA GLY A 383 22.93 20.55 -18.98
C GLY A 383 21.55 21.21 -18.81
N VAL A 384 20.57 20.50 -18.29
CA VAL A 384 19.21 21.03 -18.05
C VAL A 384 19.21 21.98 -16.84
N MET A 385 19.98 21.70 -15.80
CA MET A 385 20.07 22.56 -14.61
C MET A 385 20.82 23.88 -14.91
N ALA A 386 21.81 23.86 -15.79
CA ALA A 386 22.51 25.07 -16.20
C ALA A 386 21.66 26.01 -17.09
N GLY A 387 20.61 25.50 -17.74
CA GLY A 387 19.70 26.30 -18.59
C GLY A 387 18.64 27.07 -17.78
N LEU A 388 18.40 26.70 -16.52
CA LEU A 388 17.38 27.33 -15.65
C LEU A 388 17.91 28.53 -14.86
N ASP A 389 19.22 28.69 -14.73
CA ASP A 389 19.87 29.84 -14.03
C ASP A 389 19.92 31.15 -14.83
N GLY A 390 19.39 31.18 -16.07
CA GLY A 390 19.48 32.29 -17.00
C GLY A 390 18.22 33.17 -17.16
N VAL A 391 17.17 32.96 -16.37
CA VAL A 391 15.95 33.79 -16.45
C VAL A 391 16.00 34.89 -15.40
N ASP A 392 16.61 36.01 -15.78
CA ASP A 392 16.61 37.27 -15.03
C ASP A 392 15.18 37.81 -14.87
N ALA A 393 14.82 38.18 -13.65
CA ALA A 393 13.58 38.88 -13.33
C ALA A 393 13.62 40.32 -13.87
N PRO A 394 12.57 40.83 -14.51
CA PRO A 394 12.47 42.25 -14.83
C PRO A 394 12.18 43.12 -13.58
N MET A 395 12.82 44.26 -13.48
CA MET A 395 12.66 45.30 -12.48
C MET A 395 11.23 45.83 -12.36
#